data_2c08d20eb7032bb4d89e4561404eb0a1
#
_entry.id   2c08d20eb7032bb4d89e4561404eb0a1
#
_cell.length_a   1.000
_cell.length_b   1.000
_cell.length_c   1.000
_cell.angle_alpha   90.00
_cell.angle_beta   90.00
_cell.angle_gamma   90.00
#
_symmetry.space_group_name_H-M   'P 1'
#
loop_
_entity.id
_entity.type
_entity.pdbx_description
1 polymer ?
#
loop_
_entity_poly.entity_id
_entity_poly.type
_entity_poly.pdbx_seq_one_letter_code
_entity_poly.pdbx_strand_id
1 'polypeptide(L)'
;MAGKVRPFRSVLVPLDGSPLAEQAIPLAFEIARAARSRVRLVLVHQSPPPSFDAASARFYRSIDLAIRKAGRECLRELVARLRQSPAPQVSSVIIDGPAAPARLEYVGDIGADLVAMTTHGHGGLRGTWLGSVADHLIRSLQVPVIVVRAREEPGGAVPPPKIREILVPLDGSSLAEAALAPASAIAGLFDAELLLVQVVRPLSAGSMLPVPFAAGYDAEFMALRRKEAQDYLDDLAKDLRERGVRAAGNVVVGHKVVETLLDLARQERVDLVAIATHGRSGLQRLVLGSVADKLIRAAEPPVLVVRPGKGR
;
A
#
# COMPACT_ATOMS: atom_id res chain seq x y z
N MET A 1 21.72 22.26 12.65
CA MET A 1 20.42 21.54 12.65
C MET A 1 20.10 21.22 11.19
N ALA A 2 20.42 20.01 10.71
CA ALA A 2 20.05 19.57 9.38
C ALA A 2 18.52 19.51 9.31
N GLY A 3 17.90 20.24 8.37
CA GLY A 3 16.46 20.25 8.21
C GLY A 3 15.95 18.83 7.98
N LYS A 4 15.13 18.30 8.90
CA LYS A 4 14.46 17.01 8.71
C LYS A 4 13.70 17.09 7.40
N VAL A 5 14.18 16.37 6.39
CA VAL A 5 13.48 16.19 5.12
C VAL A 5 12.10 15.63 5.47
N ARG A 6 11.03 16.36 5.15
CA ARG A 6 9.65 15.89 5.38
C ARG A 6 9.44 14.68 4.46
N PRO A 7 9.15 13.50 4.98
CA PRO A 7 9.11 12.28 4.18
C PRO A 7 7.99 12.30 3.13
N PHE A 8 6.85 12.94 3.46
CA PHE A 8 5.71 13.10 2.57
C PHE A 8 5.22 14.55 2.64
N ARG A 9 5.06 15.22 1.50
CA ARG A 9 4.60 16.61 1.38
C ARG A 9 3.16 16.70 0.91
N SER A 10 2.71 15.72 0.14
CA SER A 10 1.40 15.69 -0.48
C SER A 10 0.86 14.27 -0.54
N VAL A 11 -0.20 14.01 0.23
CA VAL A 11 -0.91 12.73 0.23
C VAL A 11 -2.15 12.85 -0.65
N LEU A 12 -2.27 12.00 -1.65
CA LEU A 12 -3.43 11.94 -2.54
C LEU A 12 -4.35 10.81 -2.13
N VAL A 13 -5.65 11.08 -2.07
CA VAL A 13 -6.70 10.08 -1.83
C VAL A 13 -7.64 10.07 -3.02
N PRO A 14 -7.57 9.05 -3.88
CA PRO A 14 -8.52 8.88 -4.97
C PRO A 14 -9.86 8.38 -4.44
N LEU A 15 -10.93 9.04 -4.85
CA LEU A 15 -12.32 8.74 -4.49
C LEU A 15 -13.12 8.38 -5.74
N ASP A 16 -14.22 7.66 -5.53
CA ASP A 16 -15.23 7.35 -6.55
C ASP A 16 -16.66 7.72 -6.10
N GLY A 17 -16.76 8.41 -4.95
CA GLY A 17 -18.04 8.79 -4.35
C GLY A 17 -18.66 7.71 -3.47
N SER A 18 -18.01 6.54 -3.30
CA SER A 18 -18.50 5.50 -2.40
C SER A 18 -18.02 5.70 -0.97
N PRO A 19 -18.80 5.27 0.04
CA PRO A 19 -18.33 5.21 1.43
C PRO A 19 -17.11 4.29 1.62
N LEU A 20 -16.95 3.28 0.77
CA LEU A 20 -15.80 2.37 0.80
C LEU A 20 -14.50 3.11 0.46
N ALA A 21 -14.51 3.98 -0.57
CA ALA A 21 -13.34 4.76 -0.94
C ALA A 21 -12.93 5.74 0.17
N GLU A 22 -13.87 6.25 0.96
CA GLU A 22 -13.61 7.15 2.08
C GLU A 22 -12.84 6.47 3.23
N GLN A 23 -12.85 5.14 3.33
CA GLN A 23 -12.15 4.41 4.41
C GLN A 23 -10.62 4.56 4.37
N ALA A 24 -10.04 5.02 3.27
CA ALA A 24 -8.63 5.37 3.20
C ALA A 24 -8.29 6.73 3.86
N ILE A 25 -9.29 7.59 4.05
CA ILE A 25 -9.11 8.97 4.54
C ILE A 25 -8.51 9.01 5.96
N PRO A 26 -9.00 8.25 6.96
CA PRO A 26 -8.48 8.32 8.32
C PRO A 26 -6.96 8.07 8.38
N LEU A 27 -6.47 7.05 7.69
CA LEU A 27 -5.04 6.74 7.63
C LEU A 27 -4.24 7.82 6.90
N ALA A 28 -4.75 8.29 5.75
CA ALA A 28 -4.13 9.39 4.99
C ALA A 28 -4.00 10.66 5.84
N PHE A 29 -5.03 10.96 6.63
CA PHE A 29 -5.04 12.12 7.53
C PHE A 29 -4.04 12.00 8.66
N GLU A 30 -3.94 10.85 9.32
CA GLU A 30 -2.96 10.63 10.38
C GLU A 30 -1.53 10.76 9.86
N ILE A 31 -1.23 10.18 8.70
CA ILE A 31 0.08 10.33 8.07
C ILE A 31 0.35 11.79 7.71
N ALA A 32 -0.62 12.45 7.08
CA ALA A 32 -0.47 13.85 6.69
C ALA A 32 -0.32 14.78 7.90
N ARG A 33 -1.04 14.53 8.99
CA ARG A 33 -0.95 15.27 10.26
C ARG A 33 0.45 15.12 10.86
N ALA A 34 0.94 13.88 10.97
CA ALA A 34 2.27 13.59 11.51
C ALA A 34 3.39 14.20 10.64
N ALA A 35 3.26 14.12 9.31
CA ALA A 35 4.22 14.68 8.35
C ALA A 35 4.06 16.21 8.13
N ARG A 36 3.02 16.84 8.69
CA ARG A 36 2.63 18.24 8.39
C ARG A 36 2.46 18.48 6.89
N SER A 37 1.77 17.55 6.24
CA SER A 37 1.54 17.49 4.79
C SER A 37 0.17 18.02 4.41
N ARG A 38 -0.05 18.14 3.09
CA ARG A 38 -1.37 18.40 2.51
C ARG A 38 -2.06 17.10 2.11
N VAL A 39 -3.38 17.05 2.25
CA VAL A 39 -4.21 15.98 1.70
C VAL A 39 -4.99 16.50 0.51
N ARG A 40 -4.99 15.74 -0.57
CA ARG A 40 -5.75 16.05 -1.77
C ARG A 40 -6.70 14.92 -2.10
N LEU A 41 -7.99 15.22 -2.03
CA LEU A 41 -9.06 14.30 -2.41
C LEU A 41 -9.34 14.46 -3.90
N VAL A 42 -9.35 13.37 -4.65
CA VAL A 42 -9.50 13.40 -6.10
C VAL A 42 -10.66 12.51 -6.52
N LEU A 43 -11.70 13.09 -7.10
CA LEU A 43 -12.79 12.37 -7.74
C LEU A 43 -12.60 12.39 -9.25
N VAL A 44 -12.64 11.23 -9.90
CA VAL A 44 -12.58 11.17 -11.36
C VAL A 44 -13.99 11.14 -11.92
N HIS A 45 -14.27 12.09 -12.79
CA HIS A 45 -15.52 12.13 -13.55
C HIS A 45 -15.29 11.52 -14.94
N GLN A 46 -16.09 10.51 -15.26
CA GLN A 46 -16.14 9.94 -16.60
C GLN A 46 -17.37 10.49 -17.33
N SER A 47 -17.12 11.31 -18.34
CA SER A 47 -18.21 11.77 -19.21
C SER A 47 -18.83 10.59 -19.97
N PRO A 48 -20.14 10.60 -20.18
CA PRO A 48 -20.78 9.61 -21.04
C PRO A 48 -20.17 9.59 -22.44
N PRO A 49 -20.19 8.45 -23.14
CA PRO A 49 -19.68 8.37 -24.50
C PRO A 49 -20.43 9.34 -25.42
N PRO A 50 -19.77 9.89 -26.45
CA PRO A 50 -20.43 10.77 -27.42
C PRO A 50 -21.59 10.05 -28.09
N SER A 51 -22.75 10.71 -28.20
CA SER A 51 -23.92 10.17 -28.87
C SER A 51 -23.97 10.65 -30.33
N PHE A 52 -24.55 9.82 -31.18
CA PHE A 52 -24.62 10.04 -32.63
C PHE A 52 -25.76 11.00 -33.07
N ASP A 53 -26.69 11.36 -32.18
CA ASP A 53 -27.80 12.26 -32.47
C ASP A 53 -27.88 13.44 -31.49
N ALA A 54 -28.49 14.55 -31.95
CA ALA A 54 -28.53 15.80 -31.21
C ALA A 54 -29.48 15.77 -29.99
N ALA A 55 -30.50 14.90 -29.97
CA ALA A 55 -31.40 14.76 -28.83
C ALA A 55 -30.71 13.99 -27.69
N SER A 56 -30.14 12.85 -28.02
CA SER A 56 -29.33 12.07 -27.09
C SER A 56 -28.10 12.88 -26.54
N ALA A 57 -27.48 13.69 -27.39
CA ALA A 57 -26.39 14.54 -26.98
C ALA A 57 -26.79 15.60 -25.94
N ARG A 58 -28.00 16.17 -26.04
CA ARG A 58 -28.54 17.09 -25.03
C ARG A 58 -28.87 16.38 -23.74
N PHE A 59 -29.48 15.22 -23.82
CA PHE A 59 -29.81 14.40 -22.66
C PHE A 59 -28.55 13.97 -21.90
N TYR A 60 -27.56 13.43 -22.60
CA TYR A 60 -26.27 13.04 -21.98
C TYR A 60 -25.50 14.22 -21.35
N ARG A 61 -25.53 15.40 -21.99
CA ARG A 61 -24.96 16.62 -21.37
C ARG A 61 -25.67 17.02 -20.08
N SER A 62 -26.97 16.91 -20.00
CA SER A 62 -27.73 17.24 -18.79
C SER A 62 -27.38 16.28 -17.64
N ILE A 63 -27.25 14.98 -17.93
CA ILE A 63 -26.81 13.96 -16.97
C ILE A 63 -25.38 14.23 -16.52
N ASP A 64 -24.45 14.51 -17.45
CA ASP A 64 -23.07 14.82 -17.15
C ASP A 64 -22.95 16.01 -16.19
N LEU A 65 -23.66 17.08 -16.46
CA LEU A 65 -23.71 18.26 -15.58
C LEU A 65 -24.28 17.93 -14.19
N ALA A 66 -25.32 17.11 -14.13
CA ALA A 66 -25.93 16.69 -12.87
C ALA A 66 -24.98 15.85 -12.04
N ILE A 67 -24.30 14.87 -12.65
CA ILE A 67 -23.28 14.01 -11.97
C ILE A 67 -22.12 14.87 -11.46
N ARG A 68 -21.61 15.79 -12.28
CA ARG A 68 -20.55 16.73 -11.86
C ARG A 68 -20.97 17.61 -10.69
N LYS A 69 -22.21 18.12 -10.72
CA LYS A 69 -22.77 18.93 -9.63
C LYS A 69 -22.82 18.11 -8.34
N ALA A 70 -23.41 16.92 -8.40
CA ALA A 70 -23.48 16.01 -7.25
C ALA A 70 -22.09 15.65 -6.70
N GLY A 71 -21.14 15.36 -7.57
CA GLY A 71 -19.75 15.09 -7.17
C GLY A 71 -19.08 16.27 -6.46
N ARG A 72 -19.33 17.51 -6.93
CA ARG A 72 -18.84 18.73 -6.27
C ARG A 72 -19.47 18.94 -4.89
N GLU A 73 -20.76 18.70 -4.77
CA GLU A 73 -21.49 18.82 -3.52
C GLU A 73 -20.97 17.77 -2.51
N CYS A 74 -20.87 16.52 -2.92
CA CYS A 74 -20.28 15.44 -2.11
C CYS A 74 -18.87 15.79 -1.61
N LEU A 75 -17.97 16.26 -2.49
CA LEU A 75 -16.62 16.66 -2.08
C LEU A 75 -16.62 17.86 -1.13
N ARG A 76 -17.51 18.83 -1.32
CA ARG A 76 -17.62 19.99 -0.41
C ARG A 76 -18.07 19.55 0.99
N GLU A 77 -19.10 18.72 1.07
CA GLU A 77 -19.59 18.17 2.34
C GLU A 77 -18.52 17.35 3.04
N LEU A 78 -17.82 16.50 2.30
CA LEU A 78 -16.72 15.70 2.81
C LEU A 78 -15.60 16.60 3.36
N VAL A 79 -15.14 17.60 2.60
CA VAL A 79 -14.12 18.56 3.04
C VAL A 79 -14.58 19.35 4.25
N ALA A 80 -15.85 19.78 4.30
CA ALA A 80 -16.40 20.49 5.45
C ALA A 80 -16.40 19.62 6.72
N ARG A 81 -16.81 18.34 6.59
CA ARG A 81 -16.76 17.36 7.68
C ARG A 81 -15.33 17.13 8.17
N LEU A 82 -14.37 17.01 7.27
CA LEU A 82 -12.98 16.75 7.60
C LEU A 82 -12.27 17.96 8.25
N ARG A 83 -12.70 19.18 7.96
CA ARG A 83 -12.14 20.42 8.56
C ARG A 83 -12.58 20.69 9.99
N GLN A 84 -13.57 19.97 10.51
CA GLN A 84 -14.04 20.13 11.90
C GLN A 84 -13.08 19.56 12.96
N SER A 85 -12.10 18.76 12.57
CA SER A 85 -11.03 18.23 13.43
C SER A 85 -9.73 19.02 13.22
N PRO A 86 -8.74 18.98 14.12
CA PRO A 86 -7.41 19.51 13.87
C PRO A 86 -6.78 18.76 12.69
N ALA A 87 -7.17 19.13 11.49
CA ALA A 87 -6.91 18.45 10.24
C ALA A 87 -5.68 19.02 9.54
N PRO A 88 -4.96 18.19 8.76
CA PRO A 88 -3.99 18.71 7.80
C PRO A 88 -4.71 19.59 6.77
N GLN A 89 -3.94 20.40 6.04
CA GLN A 89 -4.51 21.18 4.94
C GLN A 89 -5.16 20.25 3.92
N VAL A 90 -6.51 20.32 3.77
CA VAL A 90 -7.26 19.49 2.85
C VAL A 90 -7.79 20.30 1.67
N SER A 91 -7.64 19.76 0.45
CA SER A 91 -8.22 20.27 -0.77
C SER A 91 -8.87 19.14 -1.56
N SER A 92 -9.80 19.49 -2.45
CA SER A 92 -10.46 18.51 -3.32
C SER A 92 -10.53 19.00 -4.74
N VAL A 93 -10.57 18.08 -5.69
CA VAL A 93 -10.69 18.35 -7.11
C VAL A 93 -11.47 17.24 -7.81
N ILE A 94 -12.20 17.62 -8.85
CA ILE A 94 -12.74 16.68 -9.84
C ILE A 94 -11.88 16.77 -11.08
N ILE A 95 -11.40 15.64 -11.55
CA ILE A 95 -10.65 15.52 -12.81
C ILE A 95 -11.45 14.71 -13.83
N ASP A 96 -11.26 15.03 -15.09
CA ASP A 96 -11.96 14.37 -16.20
C ASP A 96 -11.09 13.27 -16.81
N GLY A 97 -11.73 12.23 -17.31
CA GLY A 97 -11.07 11.18 -18.06
C GLY A 97 -11.32 9.77 -17.56
N PRO A 98 -10.71 8.77 -18.20
CA PRO A 98 -10.72 7.39 -17.71
C PRO A 98 -10.11 7.30 -16.32
N ALA A 99 -10.80 6.62 -15.39
CA ALA A 99 -10.48 6.68 -13.95
C ALA A 99 -9.02 6.41 -13.60
N ALA A 100 -8.39 5.38 -14.17
CA ALA A 100 -7.02 5.03 -13.82
C ALA A 100 -5.97 5.92 -14.52
N PRO A 101 -6.01 6.15 -15.85
CA PRO A 101 -5.07 7.06 -16.52
C PRO A 101 -5.12 8.48 -16.01
N ALA A 102 -6.32 9.07 -15.82
CA ALA A 102 -6.45 10.43 -15.30
C ALA A 102 -5.86 10.60 -13.90
N ARG A 103 -6.01 9.61 -13.03
CA ARG A 103 -5.39 9.62 -11.69
C ARG A 103 -3.87 9.52 -11.76
N LEU A 104 -3.31 8.70 -12.68
CA LEU A 104 -1.86 8.58 -12.86
C LEU A 104 -1.24 9.90 -13.29
N GLU A 105 -1.81 10.55 -14.31
CA GLU A 105 -1.36 11.85 -14.80
C GLU A 105 -1.41 12.89 -13.70
N TYR A 106 -2.55 12.98 -13.01
CA TYR A 106 -2.75 13.94 -11.94
C TYR A 106 -1.79 13.75 -10.75
N VAL A 107 -1.44 12.51 -10.38
CA VAL A 107 -0.42 12.24 -9.34
C VAL A 107 0.91 12.86 -9.70
N GLY A 108 1.32 12.76 -10.98
CA GLY A 108 2.54 13.39 -11.50
C GLY A 108 2.47 14.91 -11.45
N ASP A 109 1.38 15.51 -11.94
CA ASP A 109 1.21 16.97 -12.06
C ASP A 109 1.25 17.69 -10.72
N ILE A 110 0.65 17.12 -9.68
CA ILE A 110 0.62 17.72 -8.35
C ILE A 110 1.84 17.42 -7.48
N GLY A 111 2.74 16.56 -7.95
CA GLY A 111 3.87 16.09 -7.18
C GLY A 111 3.44 15.41 -5.88
N ALA A 112 2.39 14.57 -5.94
CA ALA A 112 2.04 13.72 -4.81
C ALA A 112 3.16 12.71 -4.59
N ASP A 113 3.52 12.51 -3.33
CA ASP A 113 4.61 11.61 -2.93
C ASP A 113 4.12 10.42 -2.09
N LEU A 114 2.81 10.37 -1.85
CA LEU A 114 2.10 9.21 -1.28
C LEU A 114 0.67 9.17 -1.82
N VAL A 115 0.19 7.99 -2.17
CA VAL A 115 -1.22 7.73 -2.49
C VAL A 115 -1.81 6.81 -1.42
N ALA A 116 -2.99 7.15 -0.89
CA ALA A 116 -3.74 6.28 0.01
C ALA A 116 -5.10 5.96 -0.59
N MET A 117 -5.42 4.68 -0.75
CA MET A 117 -6.66 4.24 -1.37
C MET A 117 -7.17 2.93 -0.77
N THR A 118 -8.41 2.57 -1.08
CA THR A 118 -9.01 1.29 -0.70
C THR A 118 -8.84 0.24 -1.79
N THR A 119 -8.95 -1.03 -1.39
CA THR A 119 -8.93 -2.17 -2.34
C THR A 119 -10.07 -2.12 -3.34
N HIS A 120 -11.23 -1.57 -2.96
CA HIS A 120 -12.46 -1.51 -3.75
C HIS A 120 -13.18 -0.17 -3.55
N GLY A 121 -13.98 0.22 -4.56
CA GLY A 121 -14.93 1.30 -4.52
C GLY A 121 -16.30 0.84 -5.02
N HIS A 122 -16.99 1.66 -5.81
CA HIS A 122 -18.25 1.29 -6.46
C HIS A 122 -18.09 0.03 -7.34
N GLY A 123 -18.91 -0.99 -7.10
CA GLY A 123 -18.97 -2.20 -7.93
C GLY A 123 -17.98 -3.31 -7.57
N GLY A 124 -17.36 -3.25 -6.40
CA GLY A 124 -16.53 -4.34 -5.90
C GLY A 124 -17.32 -5.62 -5.64
N LEU A 125 -17.00 -6.70 -6.37
CA LEU A 125 -17.51 -8.03 -6.06
C LEU A 125 -17.01 -8.46 -4.69
N ARG A 126 -17.85 -9.11 -3.90
CA ARG A 126 -17.50 -9.70 -2.60
C ARG A 126 -16.31 -10.65 -2.77
N GLY A 127 -15.23 -10.42 -2.03
CA GLY A 127 -14.11 -11.35 -2.00
C GLY A 127 -12.72 -10.70 -2.06
N THR A 128 -11.73 -11.51 -2.41
CA THR A 128 -10.29 -11.20 -2.42
C THR A 128 -9.81 -10.44 -3.69
N TRP A 129 -10.70 -9.81 -4.44
CA TRP A 129 -10.36 -9.14 -5.69
C TRP A 129 -9.93 -7.70 -5.44
N LEU A 130 -8.84 -7.29 -6.05
CA LEU A 130 -8.38 -5.91 -6.09
C LEU A 130 -9.14 -5.19 -7.22
N GLY A 131 -9.72 -4.02 -6.95
CA GLY A 131 -10.42 -3.23 -7.96
C GLY A 131 -9.51 -2.84 -9.12
N SER A 132 -10.06 -2.76 -10.33
CA SER A 132 -9.29 -2.47 -11.55
C SER A 132 -8.47 -1.19 -11.48
N VAL A 133 -9.01 -0.14 -10.86
CA VAL A 133 -8.31 1.13 -10.65
C VAL A 133 -7.16 0.96 -9.66
N ALA A 134 -7.39 0.28 -8.55
CA ALA A 134 -6.37 0.02 -7.54
C ALA A 134 -5.23 -0.81 -8.13
N ASP A 135 -5.54 -1.89 -8.84
CA ASP A 135 -4.55 -2.73 -9.51
C ASP A 135 -3.71 -1.94 -10.51
N HIS A 136 -4.36 -1.11 -11.33
CA HIS A 136 -3.65 -0.28 -12.31
C HIS A 136 -2.74 0.76 -11.65
N LEU A 137 -3.20 1.45 -10.61
CA LEU A 137 -2.39 2.45 -9.90
C LEU A 137 -1.18 1.83 -9.21
N ILE A 138 -1.35 0.69 -8.53
CA ILE A 138 -0.25 -0.04 -7.87
C ILE A 138 0.83 -0.45 -8.88
N ARG A 139 0.42 -0.89 -10.07
CA ARG A 139 1.36 -1.33 -11.11
C ARG A 139 2.06 -0.18 -11.81
N SER A 140 1.48 1.00 -11.84
CA SER A 140 1.93 2.11 -12.70
C SER A 140 2.60 3.24 -11.94
N LEU A 141 2.17 3.53 -10.70
CA LEU A 141 2.73 4.62 -9.91
C LEU A 141 4.17 4.34 -9.49
N GLN A 142 4.99 5.41 -9.49
CA GLN A 142 6.36 5.36 -8.97
C GLN A 142 6.43 5.82 -7.51
N VAL A 143 5.35 6.44 -7.01
CA VAL A 143 5.23 6.84 -5.61
C VAL A 143 4.65 5.70 -4.77
N PRO A 144 4.98 5.60 -3.48
CA PRO A 144 4.39 4.63 -2.59
C PRO A 144 2.86 4.72 -2.56
N VAL A 145 2.21 3.56 -2.46
CA VAL A 145 0.75 3.46 -2.40
C VAL A 145 0.35 2.70 -1.14
N ILE A 146 -0.44 3.32 -0.28
CA ILE A 146 -1.06 2.63 0.84
C ILE A 146 -2.43 2.11 0.38
N VAL A 147 -2.63 0.82 0.55
CA VAL A 147 -3.88 0.14 0.24
C VAL A 147 -4.56 -0.25 1.54
N VAL A 148 -5.74 0.30 1.77
CA VAL A 148 -6.60 -0.02 2.92
C VAL A 148 -7.64 -1.03 2.47
N ARG A 149 -7.79 -2.12 3.21
CA ARG A 149 -8.84 -3.09 2.93
C ARG A 149 -10.21 -2.49 3.23
N ALA A 150 -11.05 -2.35 2.21
CA ALA A 150 -12.41 -1.89 2.39
C ALA A 150 -13.24 -2.92 3.17
N ARG A 151 -14.02 -2.45 4.15
CA ARG A 151 -14.93 -3.26 4.97
C ARG A 151 -16.36 -2.81 4.74
N GLU A 152 -17.27 -3.74 4.51
CA GLU A 152 -18.71 -3.49 4.28
C GLU A 152 -19.47 -3.24 5.59
N GLU A 153 -18.85 -2.73 6.63
CA GLU A 153 -19.57 -2.46 7.87
C GLU A 153 -20.38 -1.17 7.79
N PRO A 154 -21.67 -1.18 8.17
CA PRO A 154 -22.49 0.03 8.16
C PRO A 154 -22.04 0.99 9.29
N GLY A 155 -21.55 2.17 8.91
CA GLY A 155 -21.70 3.36 9.73
C GLY A 155 -20.80 3.57 10.94
N GLY A 156 -19.78 2.75 11.16
CA GLY A 156 -18.80 2.97 12.23
C GLY A 156 -17.71 3.97 11.80
N ALA A 157 -17.52 5.06 12.54
CA ALA A 157 -16.32 5.88 12.40
C ALA A 157 -15.11 4.99 12.65
N VAL A 158 -14.32 4.73 11.60
CA VAL A 158 -13.06 4.00 11.75
C VAL A 158 -12.14 4.86 12.63
N PRO A 159 -11.74 4.41 13.83
CA PRO A 159 -10.87 5.20 14.67
C PRO A 159 -9.54 5.44 13.92
N PRO A 160 -8.89 6.59 14.15
CA PRO A 160 -7.62 6.86 13.51
C PRO A 160 -6.62 5.73 13.85
N PRO A 161 -6.01 5.10 12.85
CA PRO A 161 -5.11 3.99 13.08
C PRO A 161 -3.85 4.47 13.82
N LYS A 162 -3.48 3.75 14.86
CA LYS A 162 -2.20 3.95 15.54
C LYS A 162 -1.20 3.00 14.88
N ILE A 163 -0.15 3.53 14.28
CA ILE A 163 0.91 2.72 13.70
C ILE A 163 2.02 2.60 14.74
N ARG A 164 2.23 1.39 15.28
CA ARG A 164 3.28 1.08 16.26
C ARG A 164 4.25 0.05 15.72
N GLU A 165 3.76 -0.85 14.88
CA GLU A 165 4.54 -1.94 14.33
C GLU A 165 4.29 -2.08 12.82
N ILE A 166 5.39 -2.11 12.06
CA ILE A 166 5.39 -2.21 10.61
C ILE A 166 6.15 -3.46 10.21
N LEU A 167 5.46 -4.44 9.63
CA LEU A 167 6.08 -5.65 9.10
C LEU A 167 6.65 -5.36 7.71
N VAL A 168 7.92 -5.71 7.50
CA VAL A 168 8.61 -5.57 6.22
C VAL A 168 9.13 -6.93 5.76
N PRO A 169 8.39 -7.64 4.88
CA PRO A 169 8.85 -8.89 4.31
C PRO A 169 10.04 -8.67 3.36
N LEU A 170 11.11 -9.40 3.58
CA LEU A 170 12.34 -9.34 2.79
C LEU A 170 12.69 -10.75 2.27
N ASP A 171 13.31 -10.80 1.09
CA ASP A 171 13.76 -12.05 0.48
C ASP A 171 15.27 -12.07 0.20
N GLY A 172 16.00 -11.08 0.72
CA GLY A 172 17.42 -10.89 0.50
C GLY A 172 17.76 -10.24 -0.84
N SER A 173 16.78 -9.68 -1.55
CA SER A 173 17.02 -8.93 -2.78
C SER A 173 16.98 -7.42 -2.55
N SER A 174 17.79 -6.67 -3.26
CA SER A 174 17.76 -5.20 -3.26
C SER A 174 16.41 -4.62 -3.73
N LEU A 175 15.66 -5.40 -4.51
CA LEU A 175 14.30 -5.01 -4.93
C LEU A 175 13.33 -5.03 -3.75
N ALA A 176 13.41 -6.03 -2.87
CA ALA A 176 12.59 -6.08 -1.65
C ALA A 176 12.97 -4.97 -0.67
N GLU A 177 14.26 -4.63 -0.58
CA GLU A 177 14.77 -3.55 0.27
C GLU A 177 14.25 -2.16 -0.12
N ALA A 178 13.74 -1.99 -1.34
CA ALA A 178 13.11 -0.73 -1.76
C ALA A 178 11.94 -0.30 -0.84
N ALA A 179 11.32 -1.25 -0.13
CA ALA A 179 10.27 -0.96 0.85
C ALA A 179 10.80 -0.29 2.12
N LEU A 180 12.09 -0.45 2.46
CA LEU A 180 12.67 0.03 3.71
C LEU A 180 12.62 1.56 3.87
N ALA A 181 12.95 2.31 2.82
CA ALA A 181 12.99 3.77 2.91
C ALA A 181 11.59 4.39 3.17
N PRO A 182 10.53 4.06 2.42
CA PRO A 182 9.18 4.53 2.75
C PRO A 182 8.63 4.00 4.08
N ALA A 183 8.94 2.74 4.45
CA ALA A 183 8.56 2.18 5.74
C ALA A 183 9.23 2.91 6.90
N SER A 184 10.53 3.19 6.81
CA SER A 184 11.28 3.98 7.79
C SER A 184 10.74 5.41 7.92
N ALA A 185 10.33 6.00 6.80
CA ALA A 185 9.70 7.32 6.80
C ALA A 185 8.41 7.33 7.62
N ILE A 186 7.55 6.32 7.45
CA ILE A 186 6.33 6.16 8.24
C ILE A 186 6.68 5.84 9.70
N ALA A 187 7.60 4.92 9.95
CA ALA A 187 8.04 4.57 11.29
C ALA A 187 8.51 5.81 12.08
N GLY A 188 9.32 6.67 11.45
CA GLY A 188 9.78 7.91 12.07
C GLY A 188 8.68 8.95 12.36
N LEU A 189 7.56 8.92 11.64
CA LEU A 189 6.41 9.79 11.91
C LEU A 189 5.62 9.37 13.16
N PHE A 190 5.56 8.06 13.43
CA PHE A 190 4.71 7.50 14.49
C PHE A 190 5.50 6.92 15.65
N ASP A 191 6.82 7.01 15.63
CA ASP A 191 7.72 6.30 16.55
C ASP A 191 7.43 4.78 16.56
N ALA A 192 7.21 4.23 15.37
CA ALA A 192 6.91 2.82 15.16
C ALA A 192 8.19 1.98 15.05
N GLU A 193 8.06 0.67 15.26
CA GLU A 193 9.13 -0.30 15.05
C GLU A 193 8.97 -1.00 13.69
N LEU A 194 10.09 -1.28 13.03
CA LEU A 194 10.13 -2.10 11.82
C LEU A 194 10.45 -3.54 12.20
N LEU A 195 9.52 -4.45 11.96
CA LEU A 195 9.74 -5.89 12.04
C LEU A 195 10.19 -6.39 10.66
N LEU A 196 11.50 -6.56 10.48
CA LEU A 196 12.09 -7.10 9.24
C LEU A 196 11.94 -8.62 9.25
N VAL A 197 11.29 -9.19 8.25
CA VAL A 197 10.96 -10.62 8.25
C VAL A 197 11.44 -11.32 7.00
N GLN A 198 12.19 -12.41 7.17
CA GLN A 198 12.49 -13.33 6.09
C GLN A 198 11.89 -14.70 6.37
N VAL A 199 11.08 -15.20 5.42
CA VAL A 199 10.53 -16.56 5.51
C VAL A 199 11.47 -17.53 4.79
N VAL A 200 12.09 -18.43 5.56
CA VAL A 200 12.92 -19.52 5.04
C VAL A 200 12.04 -20.73 4.82
N ARG A 201 12.02 -21.23 3.59
CA ARG A 201 11.25 -22.43 3.24
C ARG A 201 12.07 -23.69 3.53
N PRO A 202 11.51 -24.67 4.28
CA PRO A 202 12.13 -25.97 4.42
C PRO A 202 12.30 -26.65 3.06
N LEU A 203 13.38 -27.40 2.89
CA LEU A 203 13.51 -28.29 1.75
C LEU A 203 12.48 -29.42 1.89
N SER A 204 11.69 -29.65 0.86
CA SER A 204 10.81 -30.81 0.84
C SER A 204 11.68 -32.04 0.53
N ALA A 205 11.81 -32.94 1.46
CA ALA A 205 12.61 -34.18 1.34
C ALA A 205 12.26 -35.06 0.12
N GLY A 206 11.23 -34.71 -0.65
CA GLY A 206 10.78 -35.43 -1.86
C GLY A 206 11.36 -34.95 -3.18
N SER A 207 12.23 -33.94 -3.23
CA SER A 207 12.60 -33.31 -4.50
C SER A 207 14.02 -33.53 -5.00
N MET A 208 14.90 -34.17 -4.22
CA MET A 208 16.28 -34.25 -4.70
C MET A 208 16.98 -35.62 -4.72
N LEU A 209 16.75 -36.56 -3.84
CA LEU A 209 17.35 -37.92 -3.97
C LEU A 209 16.69 -38.92 -2.98
N PRO A 210 16.48 -40.20 -3.35
CA PRO A 210 16.01 -41.25 -2.44
C PRO A 210 17.21 -41.79 -1.65
N VAL A 211 17.76 -41.02 -0.71
CA VAL A 211 18.86 -41.49 0.15
C VAL A 211 18.49 -41.39 1.62
N PRO A 212 18.66 -42.46 2.42
CA PRO A 212 18.33 -42.49 3.84
C PRO A 212 19.10 -41.53 4.73
N PHE A 213 20.16 -40.89 4.21
CA PHE A 213 21.02 -39.92 4.91
C PHE A 213 20.59 -38.45 4.79
N ALA A 214 19.51 -38.15 4.07
CA ALA A 214 19.11 -36.78 3.76
C ALA A 214 18.67 -35.95 5.01
N ALA A 215 18.15 -36.60 6.06
CA ALA A 215 17.58 -35.89 7.19
C ALA A 215 18.62 -35.09 8.04
N GLY A 216 19.85 -35.55 8.14
CA GLY A 216 20.91 -34.83 8.85
C GLY A 216 21.43 -33.63 8.07
N TYR A 217 21.65 -33.79 6.77
CA TYR A 217 22.06 -32.71 5.87
C TYR A 217 20.97 -31.64 5.74
N ASP A 218 19.69 -32.03 5.77
CA ASP A 218 18.58 -31.08 5.74
C ASP A 218 18.57 -30.17 6.98
N ALA A 219 18.89 -30.71 8.16
CA ALA A 219 18.94 -29.94 9.41
C ALA A 219 20.11 -28.93 9.42
N GLU A 220 21.32 -29.37 9.04
CA GLU A 220 22.49 -28.49 8.95
C GLU A 220 22.29 -27.39 7.89
N PHE A 221 21.81 -27.77 6.72
CA PHE A 221 21.51 -26.84 5.65
C PHE A 221 20.45 -25.81 6.08
N MET A 222 19.41 -26.23 6.76
CA MET A 222 18.39 -25.33 7.29
C MET A 222 18.94 -24.40 8.37
N ALA A 223 19.83 -24.93 9.26
CA ALA A 223 20.49 -24.09 10.27
C ALA A 223 21.36 -23.02 9.62
N LEU A 224 22.13 -23.38 8.59
CA LEU A 224 22.94 -22.43 7.82
C LEU A 224 22.07 -21.36 7.14
N ARG A 225 21.00 -21.77 6.45
CA ARG A 225 20.07 -20.85 5.79
C ARG A 225 19.40 -19.88 6.75
N ARG A 226 19.03 -20.36 7.95
CA ARG A 226 18.47 -19.52 9.00
C ARG A 226 19.50 -18.53 9.52
N LYS A 227 20.73 -18.98 9.71
CA LYS A 227 21.81 -18.12 10.16
C LYS A 227 22.12 -17.01 9.15
N GLU A 228 22.30 -17.36 7.88
CA GLU A 228 22.52 -16.37 6.80
C GLU A 228 21.38 -15.34 6.72
N ALA A 229 20.13 -15.80 6.82
CA ALA A 229 18.98 -14.91 6.82
C ALA A 229 18.95 -14.00 8.05
N GLN A 230 19.32 -14.53 9.24
CA GLN A 230 19.36 -13.74 10.47
C GLN A 230 20.48 -12.70 10.42
N ASP A 231 21.70 -13.11 10.01
CA ASP A 231 22.84 -12.20 9.86
C ASP A 231 22.49 -11.03 8.91
N TYR A 232 21.85 -11.34 7.77
CA TYR A 232 21.36 -10.31 6.83
C TYR A 232 20.34 -9.36 7.45
N LEU A 233 19.35 -9.87 8.18
CA LEU A 233 18.34 -9.02 8.82
C LEU A 233 18.93 -8.20 9.97
N ASP A 234 19.88 -8.75 10.71
CA ASP A 234 20.56 -8.06 11.82
C ASP A 234 21.42 -6.90 11.32
N ASP A 235 22.10 -7.08 10.19
CA ASP A 235 22.88 -6.02 9.52
C ASP A 235 21.95 -4.88 9.07
N LEU A 236 20.85 -5.19 8.42
CA LEU A 236 19.86 -4.19 8.02
C LEU A 236 19.22 -3.47 9.23
N ALA A 237 18.86 -4.22 10.26
CA ALA A 237 18.27 -3.64 11.47
C ALA A 237 19.29 -2.73 12.18
N LYS A 238 20.58 -3.08 12.18
CA LYS A 238 21.66 -2.26 12.72
C LYS A 238 21.77 -0.93 11.96
N ASP A 239 21.85 -0.98 10.63
CA ASP A 239 21.91 0.21 9.77
C ASP A 239 20.70 1.15 9.98
N LEU A 240 19.52 0.58 10.16
CA LEU A 240 18.31 1.35 10.43
C LEU A 240 18.35 2.01 11.81
N ARG A 241 18.83 1.29 12.84
CA ARG A 241 18.99 1.83 14.20
C ARG A 241 20.03 2.96 14.24
N GLU A 242 21.12 2.85 13.51
CA GLU A 242 22.13 3.90 13.37
C GLU A 242 21.55 5.18 12.74
N ARG A 243 20.51 5.04 11.89
CA ARG A 243 19.75 6.15 11.31
C ARG A 243 18.59 6.63 12.20
N GLY A 244 18.46 6.08 13.42
CA GLY A 244 17.43 6.47 14.39
C GLY A 244 16.06 5.83 14.16
N VAL A 245 15.97 4.74 13.40
CA VAL A 245 14.75 3.97 13.18
C VAL A 245 14.80 2.69 14.04
N ARG A 246 13.79 2.46 14.85
CA ARG A 246 13.68 1.19 15.61
C ARG A 246 13.42 0.04 14.64
N ALA A 247 14.24 -1.00 14.69
CA ALA A 247 14.12 -2.16 13.81
C ALA A 247 14.63 -3.43 14.48
N ALA A 248 13.96 -4.54 14.22
CA ALA A 248 14.34 -5.89 14.63
C ALA A 248 14.22 -6.87 13.47
N GLY A 249 15.14 -7.84 13.40
CA GLY A 249 15.12 -8.91 12.40
C GLY A 249 14.48 -10.18 12.97
N ASN A 250 13.61 -10.84 12.21
CA ASN A 250 12.98 -12.09 12.59
C ASN A 250 12.96 -13.08 11.40
N VAL A 251 13.59 -14.22 11.56
CA VAL A 251 13.58 -15.31 10.58
C VAL A 251 12.53 -16.35 10.96
N VAL A 252 11.56 -16.53 10.09
CA VAL A 252 10.47 -17.48 10.29
C VAL A 252 10.59 -18.64 9.29
N VAL A 253 10.40 -19.88 9.77
CA VAL A 253 10.37 -21.05 8.91
C VAL A 253 8.93 -21.36 8.51
N GLY A 254 8.69 -21.46 7.20
CA GLY A 254 7.35 -21.76 6.71
C GLY A 254 7.33 -22.23 5.26
N HIS A 255 6.46 -23.19 4.95
CA HIS A 255 6.29 -23.71 3.58
C HIS A 255 5.58 -22.72 2.66
N LYS A 256 4.64 -21.96 3.21
CA LYS A 256 3.76 -21.04 2.50
C LYS A 256 4.03 -19.60 2.95
N VAL A 257 4.88 -18.92 2.22
CA VAL A 257 5.39 -17.58 2.60
C VAL A 257 4.26 -16.61 2.99
N VAL A 258 3.21 -16.51 2.18
CA VAL A 258 2.12 -15.53 2.42
C VAL A 258 1.34 -15.88 3.68
N GLU A 259 0.96 -17.15 3.86
CA GLU A 259 0.22 -17.61 5.03
C GLU A 259 1.05 -17.35 6.30
N THR A 260 2.34 -17.71 6.28
CA THR A 260 3.28 -17.46 7.39
C THR A 260 3.37 -15.95 7.74
N LEU A 261 3.44 -15.08 6.74
CA LEU A 261 3.49 -13.63 6.96
C LEU A 261 2.17 -13.08 7.51
N LEU A 262 1.02 -13.57 7.04
CA LEU A 262 -0.30 -13.19 7.54
C LEU A 262 -0.52 -13.64 8.99
N ASP A 263 -0.09 -14.86 9.32
CA ASP A 263 -0.17 -15.39 10.69
C ASP A 263 0.72 -14.57 11.64
N LEU A 264 1.96 -14.29 11.22
CA LEU A 264 2.87 -13.43 11.98
C LEU A 264 2.29 -12.02 12.17
N ALA A 265 1.74 -11.42 11.12
CA ALA A 265 1.12 -10.09 11.21
C ALA A 265 -0.02 -10.04 12.23
N ARG A 266 -0.79 -11.13 12.38
CA ARG A 266 -1.82 -11.25 13.42
C ARG A 266 -1.24 -11.46 14.81
N GLN A 267 -0.24 -12.33 14.96
CA GLN A 267 0.40 -12.65 16.24
C GLN A 267 1.08 -11.43 16.85
N GLU A 268 1.83 -10.69 16.04
CA GLU A 268 2.55 -9.48 16.45
C GLU A 268 1.67 -8.21 16.44
N ARG A 269 0.39 -8.34 16.05
CA ARG A 269 -0.55 -7.20 15.97
C ARG A 269 -0.03 -6.06 15.10
N VAL A 270 0.52 -6.42 13.95
CA VAL A 270 1.07 -5.48 12.98
C VAL A 270 0.02 -4.48 12.51
N ASP A 271 0.37 -3.20 12.52
CA ASP A 271 -0.52 -2.10 12.13
C ASP A 271 -0.38 -1.71 10.64
N LEU A 272 0.75 -2.05 10.02
CA LEU A 272 1.04 -1.78 8.60
C LEU A 272 1.99 -2.86 8.04
N VAL A 273 1.72 -3.36 6.84
CA VAL A 273 2.68 -4.19 6.09
C VAL A 273 3.32 -3.33 5.01
N ALA A 274 4.65 -3.28 4.92
CA ALA A 274 5.35 -2.56 3.87
C ALA A 274 6.07 -3.54 2.95
N ILE A 275 5.72 -3.55 1.65
CA ILE A 275 6.26 -4.51 0.69
C ILE A 275 6.61 -3.85 -0.64
N ALA A 276 7.69 -4.32 -1.27
CA ALA A 276 8.00 -3.98 -2.65
C ALA A 276 7.19 -4.85 -3.63
N THR A 277 6.83 -4.27 -4.77
CA THR A 277 6.06 -4.99 -5.81
C THR A 277 6.80 -6.16 -6.43
N HIS A 278 8.13 -6.19 -6.34
CA HIS A 278 9.00 -7.24 -6.90
C HIS A 278 10.04 -7.68 -5.88
N GLY A 279 10.43 -8.95 -5.95
CA GLY A 279 11.52 -9.55 -5.20
C GLY A 279 12.46 -10.29 -6.15
N ARG A 280 13.08 -11.38 -5.72
CA ARG A 280 14.08 -12.19 -6.47
C ARG A 280 13.64 -12.61 -7.89
N SER A 281 12.36 -12.77 -8.14
CA SER A 281 11.86 -13.26 -9.43
C SER A 281 11.84 -12.22 -10.56
N GLY A 282 12.14 -10.96 -10.29
CA GLY A 282 12.44 -9.82 -11.20
C GLY A 282 11.89 -9.75 -12.62
N LEU A 283 10.95 -10.63 -12.98
CA LEU A 283 10.42 -10.79 -14.33
C LEU A 283 9.37 -9.73 -14.64
N GLN A 284 9.72 -8.89 -15.61
CA GLN A 284 8.88 -7.95 -16.37
C GLN A 284 8.17 -6.81 -15.61
N ARG A 285 8.36 -5.62 -16.13
CA ARG A 285 8.06 -4.27 -15.60
C ARG A 285 6.59 -3.95 -15.23
N LEU A 286 5.65 -4.89 -15.38
CA LEU A 286 4.21 -4.69 -15.16
C LEU A 286 3.55 -5.79 -14.31
N VAL A 287 4.31 -6.75 -13.80
CA VAL A 287 3.75 -7.87 -13.03
C VAL A 287 3.97 -7.63 -11.55
N LEU A 288 2.90 -7.59 -10.77
CA LEU A 288 2.96 -7.59 -9.32
C LEU A 288 3.45 -8.96 -8.84
N GLY A 289 4.46 -9.00 -7.96
CA GLY A 289 5.02 -10.24 -7.42
C GLY A 289 3.95 -11.06 -6.68
N SER A 290 4.05 -12.38 -6.76
CA SER A 290 3.05 -13.30 -6.21
C SER A 290 2.82 -13.14 -4.69
N VAL A 291 3.84 -12.76 -3.93
CA VAL A 291 3.72 -12.49 -2.49
C VAL A 291 3.04 -11.13 -2.27
N ALA A 292 3.46 -10.09 -2.99
CA ALA A 292 2.88 -8.76 -2.89
C ALA A 292 1.38 -8.78 -3.26
N ASP A 293 1.02 -9.40 -4.39
CA ASP A 293 -0.39 -9.51 -4.83
C ASP A 293 -1.26 -10.19 -3.78
N LYS A 294 -0.79 -11.30 -3.22
CA LYS A 294 -1.56 -12.04 -2.21
C LYS A 294 -1.64 -11.28 -0.89
N LEU A 295 -0.59 -10.60 -0.44
CA LEU A 295 -0.62 -9.78 0.78
C LEU A 295 -1.58 -8.61 0.64
N ILE A 296 -1.56 -7.88 -0.48
CA ILE A 296 -2.48 -6.76 -0.73
C ILE A 296 -3.94 -7.22 -0.66
N ARG A 297 -4.23 -8.43 -1.11
CA ARG A 297 -5.59 -9.00 -1.12
C ARG A 297 -6.03 -9.58 0.22
N ALA A 298 -5.10 -10.12 1.01
CA ALA A 298 -5.42 -10.96 2.17
C ALA A 298 -5.06 -10.31 3.52
N ALA A 299 -4.15 -9.34 3.55
CA ALA A 299 -3.75 -8.70 4.80
C ALA A 299 -4.93 -7.94 5.44
N GLU A 300 -5.05 -8.08 6.76
CA GLU A 300 -5.99 -7.29 7.55
C GLU A 300 -5.51 -5.86 7.78
N PRO A 301 -4.21 -5.64 8.15
CA PRO A 301 -3.66 -4.31 8.22
C PRO A 301 -3.50 -3.69 6.83
N PRO A 302 -3.48 -2.35 6.72
CA PRO A 302 -3.12 -1.66 5.50
C PRO A 302 -1.78 -2.14 4.94
N VAL A 303 -1.62 -2.06 3.60
CA VAL A 303 -0.38 -2.47 2.93
C VAL A 303 0.23 -1.27 2.21
N LEU A 304 1.43 -0.88 2.61
CA LEU A 304 2.28 0.07 1.90
C LEU A 304 3.00 -0.67 0.77
N VAL A 305 2.62 -0.37 -0.44
CA VAL A 305 3.19 -0.97 -1.65
C VAL A 305 4.20 -0.01 -2.26
N VAL A 306 5.41 -0.50 -2.44
CA VAL A 306 6.51 0.29 -2.98
C VAL A 306 6.97 -0.31 -4.30
N ARG A 307 7.02 0.50 -5.34
CA ARG A 307 7.61 0.08 -6.60
C ARG A 307 9.10 0.39 -6.61
N PRO A 308 9.98 -0.60 -6.77
CA PRO A 308 11.40 -0.34 -6.91
C PRO A 308 11.65 0.60 -8.09
N GLY A 309 12.37 1.69 -7.85
CA GLY A 309 12.80 2.58 -8.93
C GLY A 309 13.65 1.82 -9.95
N LYS A 310 13.71 2.30 -11.18
CA LYS A 310 14.73 1.82 -12.12
C LYS A 310 16.07 2.17 -11.49
N GLY A 311 16.86 1.18 -11.06
CA GLY A 311 18.23 1.40 -10.63
C GLY A 311 18.94 2.28 -11.68
N ARG A 312 19.55 3.37 -11.19
CA ARG A 312 20.46 4.17 -11.99
C ARG A 312 21.71 3.36 -12.28
#